data_4d6dec4156fd50fc9819714840f0879a
#
_entry.id   4d6dec4156fd50fc9819714840f0879a
#
_cell.length_a   1.000
_cell.length_b   1.000
_cell.length_c   1.000
_cell.angle_alpha   90.00
_cell.angle_beta   90.00
_cell.angle_gamma   90.00
#
_symmetry.space_group_name_H-M   'P 1'
#
loop_
_entity.id
_entity.type
_entity.pdbx_description
1 polymer ?
#
loop_
_entity_poly.entity_id
_entity_poly.type
_entity_poly.pdbx_seq_one_letter_code
_entity_poly.pdbx_strand_id
1 'polypeptide(L)'
;MTKNFGGDKTTEVKLTADVSGSTITAELDSVDNLKEVSATRSVTIGDRDIDLEPSFLVKAQTARVKLMTAFGKDKVSAQVDYETKDSELGAIELGYERELEAGRTLSATLTPADKNLEVEITDTKFESGATWTATATVPLEGDNMVDAAKVSLTRAWSW
;
A
#
# COMPACT_ATOMS: atom_id res chain seq x y z
N MET A 1 15.65 1.68 -14.84
CA MET A 1 16.83 1.55 -13.95
C MET A 1 16.91 2.82 -13.12
N THR A 2 16.58 2.74 -11.85
CA THR A 2 16.59 3.88 -10.93
C THR A 2 17.84 3.75 -10.06
N LYS A 3 18.68 4.77 -10.00
CA LYS A 3 19.86 4.82 -9.15
C LYS A 3 19.62 5.80 -8.01
N ASN A 4 19.59 5.31 -6.79
CA ASN A 4 19.59 6.15 -5.58
C ASN A 4 21.03 6.47 -5.17
N PHE A 5 21.35 7.77 -5.08
CA PHE A 5 22.65 8.27 -4.61
C PHE A 5 22.49 8.81 -3.19
N GLY A 6 22.56 7.92 -2.19
CA GLY A 6 22.50 8.35 -0.79
C GLY A 6 22.82 7.20 0.18
N GLY A 7 23.94 7.28 0.86
CA GLY A 7 24.32 6.45 2.00
C GLY A 7 24.73 5.02 1.64
N ASP A 8 23.85 4.07 1.60
CA ASP A 8 24.12 2.69 1.19
C ASP A 8 23.85 2.54 -0.31
N LYS A 9 24.86 2.08 -1.07
CA LYS A 9 24.81 1.95 -2.54
C LYS A 9 23.98 0.71 -2.95
N THR A 10 22.68 0.73 -2.68
CA THR A 10 21.77 -0.30 -3.20
C THR A 10 21.38 0.06 -4.65
N THR A 11 21.56 -0.88 -5.54
CA THR A 11 21.07 -0.77 -6.92
C THR A 11 19.80 -1.60 -7.03
N GLU A 12 18.68 -0.95 -7.33
CA GLU A 12 17.40 -1.63 -7.55
C GLU A 12 17.16 -1.79 -9.06
N VAL A 13 16.71 -2.97 -9.44
CA VAL A 13 16.33 -3.30 -10.82
C VAL A 13 14.91 -3.86 -10.80
N LYS A 14 14.06 -3.26 -11.62
CA LYS A 14 12.69 -3.74 -11.85
C LYS A 14 12.61 -4.26 -13.28
N LEU A 15 12.25 -5.54 -13.43
CA LEU A 15 12.00 -6.20 -14.70
C LEU A 15 10.50 -6.41 -14.85
N THR A 16 9.96 -6.03 -16.01
CA THR A 16 8.53 -6.15 -16.28
C THR A 16 8.32 -6.83 -17.63
N ALA A 17 7.34 -7.73 -17.70
CA ALA A 17 6.93 -8.40 -18.92
C ALA A 17 5.41 -8.58 -18.96
N ASP A 18 4.80 -8.34 -20.11
CA ASP A 18 3.37 -8.57 -20.33
C ASP A 18 3.15 -9.95 -20.95
N VAL A 19 2.36 -10.77 -20.27
CA VAL A 19 2.06 -12.14 -20.67
C VAL A 19 0.56 -12.38 -20.57
N SER A 20 -0.09 -12.63 -21.69
CA SER A 20 -1.52 -13.02 -21.76
C SER A 20 -2.46 -12.08 -20.96
N GLY A 21 -2.23 -10.76 -21.03
CA GLY A 21 -3.06 -9.76 -20.34
C GLY A 21 -2.75 -9.60 -18.85
N SER A 22 -1.63 -10.16 -18.40
CA SER A 22 -1.10 -9.92 -17.06
C SER A 22 0.27 -9.27 -17.18
N THR A 23 0.57 -8.31 -16.32
CA THR A 23 1.89 -7.70 -16.21
C THR A 23 2.64 -8.40 -15.08
N ILE A 24 3.73 -9.07 -15.41
CA ILE A 24 4.61 -9.75 -14.44
C ILE A 24 5.78 -8.82 -14.12
N THR A 25 6.08 -8.65 -12.85
CA THR A 25 7.18 -7.82 -12.37
C THR A 25 8.07 -8.61 -11.44
N ALA A 26 9.39 -8.48 -11.62
CA ALA A 26 10.40 -8.98 -10.70
C ALA A 26 11.25 -7.81 -10.22
N GLU A 27 11.36 -7.66 -8.91
CA GLU A 27 12.17 -6.63 -8.26
C GLU A 27 13.41 -7.27 -7.63
N LEU A 28 14.58 -6.76 -8.02
CA LEU A 28 15.87 -7.22 -7.56
C LEU A 28 16.64 -6.06 -6.94
N ASP A 29 17.46 -6.34 -5.96
CA ASP A 29 18.44 -5.40 -5.47
C ASP A 29 19.83 -6.03 -5.33
N SER A 30 20.82 -5.19 -5.06
CA SER A 30 22.22 -5.64 -4.91
C SER A 30 22.51 -6.35 -3.58
N VAL A 31 21.56 -6.39 -2.66
CA VAL A 31 21.69 -7.00 -1.33
C VAL A 31 20.98 -8.35 -1.28
N ASP A 32 19.69 -8.35 -1.60
CA ASP A 32 18.83 -9.53 -1.44
C ASP A 32 18.63 -10.30 -2.77
N ASN A 33 19.24 -9.83 -3.87
CA ASN A 33 19.04 -10.36 -5.23
C ASN A 33 17.59 -10.19 -5.69
N LEU A 34 16.75 -11.23 -5.54
CA LEU A 34 15.33 -11.18 -5.86
C LEU A 34 14.54 -10.85 -4.58
N LYS A 35 13.89 -9.68 -4.57
CA LYS A 35 13.07 -9.19 -3.44
C LYS A 35 11.64 -9.68 -3.53
N GLU A 36 11.04 -9.43 -4.70
CA GLU A 36 9.62 -9.68 -4.94
C GLU A 36 9.38 -10.10 -6.38
N VAL A 37 8.43 -11.00 -6.55
CA VAL A 37 7.81 -11.31 -7.84
C VAL A 37 6.34 -11.06 -7.72
N SER A 38 5.77 -10.24 -8.61
CA SER A 38 4.34 -9.95 -8.65
C SER A 38 3.76 -10.12 -10.05
N ALA A 39 2.45 -10.32 -10.10
CA ALA A 39 1.70 -10.30 -11.34
C ALA A 39 0.46 -9.43 -11.14
N THR A 40 0.19 -8.51 -12.06
CA THR A 40 -1.02 -7.67 -12.01
C THR A 40 -1.93 -8.03 -13.17
N ARG A 41 -3.21 -8.22 -12.88
CA ARG A 41 -4.24 -8.48 -13.88
C ARG A 41 -5.54 -7.80 -13.50
N SER A 42 -6.13 -7.07 -14.45
CA SER A 42 -7.48 -6.54 -14.31
C SER A 42 -8.51 -7.55 -14.82
N VAL A 43 -9.55 -7.79 -14.04
CA VAL A 43 -10.67 -8.68 -14.37
C VAL A 43 -11.97 -7.90 -14.21
N THR A 44 -12.80 -7.87 -15.23
CA THR A 44 -14.11 -7.24 -15.16
C THR A 44 -15.14 -8.21 -14.58
N ILE A 45 -15.78 -7.83 -13.47
CA ILE A 45 -16.86 -8.59 -12.83
C ILE A 45 -18.11 -7.70 -12.80
N GLY A 46 -19.09 -8.06 -13.62
CA GLY A 46 -20.28 -7.22 -13.84
C GLY A 46 -19.91 -5.93 -14.60
N ASP A 47 -20.09 -4.80 -13.96
CA ASP A 47 -19.76 -3.46 -14.46
C ASP A 47 -18.49 -2.86 -13.83
N ARG A 48 -17.67 -3.68 -13.20
CA ARG A 48 -16.52 -3.22 -12.42
C ARG A 48 -15.23 -3.94 -12.79
N ASP A 49 -14.17 -3.15 -12.86
CA ASP A 49 -12.82 -3.68 -12.99
C ASP A 49 -12.22 -3.88 -11.60
N ILE A 50 -11.69 -5.07 -11.39
CA ILE A 50 -10.98 -5.48 -10.18
C ILE A 50 -9.56 -5.79 -10.58
N ASP A 51 -8.61 -5.09 -10.01
CA ASP A 51 -7.20 -5.40 -10.15
C ASP A 51 -6.81 -6.44 -9.11
N LEU A 52 -6.28 -7.55 -9.60
CA LEU A 52 -5.74 -8.65 -8.81
C LEU A 52 -4.22 -8.60 -8.89
N GLU A 53 -3.56 -8.52 -7.76
CA GLU A 53 -2.10 -8.50 -7.67
C GLU A 53 -1.60 -9.56 -6.67
N PRO A 54 -1.40 -10.81 -7.12
CA PRO A 54 -0.63 -11.78 -6.36
C PRO A 54 0.86 -11.42 -6.40
N SER A 55 1.53 -11.54 -5.26
CA SER A 55 2.98 -11.38 -5.16
C SER A 55 3.62 -12.35 -4.19
N PHE A 56 4.93 -12.52 -4.30
CA PHE A 56 5.73 -13.33 -3.41
C PHE A 56 6.97 -12.53 -2.96
N LEU A 57 7.02 -12.24 -1.66
CA LEU A 57 8.14 -11.59 -1.00
C LEU A 57 9.17 -12.65 -0.63
N VAL A 58 10.27 -12.71 -1.37
CA VAL A 58 11.21 -13.83 -1.32
C VAL A 58 11.90 -13.94 0.04
N LYS A 59 12.38 -12.82 0.60
CA LYS A 59 13.10 -12.81 1.88
C LYS A 59 12.19 -13.14 3.07
N ALA A 60 10.98 -12.60 3.06
CA ALA A 60 9.98 -12.86 4.10
C ALA A 60 9.31 -14.23 3.94
N GLN A 61 9.46 -14.88 2.77
CA GLN A 61 8.74 -16.10 2.40
C GLN A 61 7.21 -15.93 2.56
N THR A 62 6.71 -14.77 2.13
CA THR A 62 5.31 -14.40 2.25
C THR A 62 4.66 -14.35 0.88
N ALA A 63 3.60 -15.13 0.70
CA ALA A 63 2.69 -14.98 -0.43
C ALA A 63 1.65 -13.91 -0.08
N ARG A 64 1.44 -12.96 -0.97
CA ARG A 64 0.50 -11.85 -0.80
C ARG A 64 -0.49 -11.83 -1.95
N VAL A 65 -1.73 -11.53 -1.65
CA VAL A 65 -2.75 -11.23 -2.65
C VAL A 65 -3.39 -9.90 -2.32
N LYS A 66 -3.32 -8.96 -3.26
CA LYS A 66 -3.99 -7.67 -3.16
C LYS A 66 -5.08 -7.56 -4.21
N LEU A 67 -6.24 -7.10 -3.79
CA LEU A 67 -7.40 -6.79 -4.63
C LEU A 67 -7.65 -5.29 -4.56
N MET A 68 -7.92 -4.65 -5.69
CA MET A 68 -8.22 -3.23 -5.75
C MET A 68 -9.37 -3.00 -6.73
N THR A 69 -10.26 -2.08 -6.39
CA THR A 69 -11.32 -1.62 -7.30
C THR A 69 -11.66 -0.17 -7.04
N ALA A 70 -12.15 0.54 -8.06
CA ALA A 70 -12.50 1.94 -7.98
C ALA A 70 -14.00 2.15 -8.22
N PHE A 71 -14.57 3.13 -7.51
CA PHE A 71 -15.98 3.55 -7.61
C PHE A 71 -16.02 5.09 -7.74
N GLY A 72 -15.89 5.59 -8.94
CA GLY A 72 -15.79 7.03 -9.16
C GLY A 72 -14.50 7.59 -8.55
N LYS A 73 -14.62 8.35 -7.45
CA LYS A 73 -13.48 8.92 -6.72
C LYS A 73 -13.01 8.05 -5.54
N ASP A 74 -13.75 7.00 -5.25
CA ASP A 74 -13.45 6.08 -4.15
C ASP A 74 -12.66 4.88 -4.68
N LYS A 75 -11.63 4.46 -3.94
CA LYS A 75 -10.90 3.21 -4.18
C LYS A 75 -10.96 2.37 -2.92
N VAL A 76 -11.16 1.09 -3.09
CA VAL A 76 -11.09 0.12 -1.99
C VAL A 76 -10.08 -0.94 -2.34
N SER A 77 -9.38 -1.41 -1.32
CA SER A 77 -8.41 -2.51 -1.45
C SER A 77 -8.56 -3.50 -0.30
N ALA A 78 -8.22 -4.73 -0.58
CA ALA A 78 -8.06 -5.77 0.42
C ALA A 78 -6.76 -6.51 0.12
N GLN A 79 -5.95 -6.74 1.15
CA GLN A 79 -4.71 -7.48 1.07
C GLN A 79 -4.72 -8.59 2.10
N VAL A 80 -4.21 -9.75 1.71
CA VAL A 80 -4.01 -10.89 2.59
C VAL A 80 -2.62 -11.43 2.37
N ASP A 81 -1.89 -11.61 3.45
CA ASP A 81 -0.58 -12.23 3.50
C ASP A 81 -0.68 -13.67 4.02
N TYR A 82 0.14 -14.55 3.48
CA TYR A 82 0.29 -15.92 3.94
C TYR A 82 1.78 -16.23 4.12
N GLU A 83 2.16 -16.52 5.34
CA GLU A 83 3.54 -16.87 5.68
C GLU A 83 3.81 -18.33 5.32
N THR A 84 4.50 -18.55 4.19
CA THR A 84 4.69 -19.90 3.63
C THR A 84 5.61 -20.75 4.49
N LYS A 85 6.53 -20.14 5.22
CA LYS A 85 7.47 -20.83 6.11
C LYS A 85 6.75 -21.53 7.27
N ASP A 86 5.83 -20.82 7.91
CA ASP A 86 5.13 -21.29 9.10
C ASP A 86 3.74 -21.84 8.76
N SER A 87 3.33 -21.73 7.50
CA SER A 87 2.00 -22.14 6.99
C SER A 87 0.86 -21.43 7.72
N GLU A 88 1.03 -20.15 8.04
CA GLU A 88 0.08 -19.36 8.80
C GLU A 88 -0.49 -18.20 7.95
N LEU A 89 -1.73 -17.84 8.30
CA LEU A 89 -2.33 -16.61 7.77
C LEU A 89 -1.66 -15.42 8.45
N GLY A 90 -1.01 -14.59 7.66
CA GLY A 90 -0.36 -13.38 8.12
C GLY A 90 -1.29 -12.18 8.21
N ALA A 91 -0.80 -11.01 7.81
CA ALA A 91 -1.56 -9.77 7.89
C ALA A 91 -2.76 -9.76 6.94
N ILE A 92 -3.87 -9.21 7.42
CA ILE A 92 -5.01 -8.80 6.61
C ILE A 92 -5.10 -7.29 6.71
N GLU A 93 -5.22 -6.61 5.57
CA GLU A 93 -5.34 -5.16 5.50
C GLU A 93 -6.51 -4.80 4.59
N LEU A 94 -7.36 -3.88 5.05
CA LEU A 94 -8.46 -3.32 4.28
C LEU A 94 -8.19 -1.83 4.09
N GLY A 95 -8.13 -1.38 2.84
CA GLY A 95 -7.84 -0.01 2.48
C GLY A 95 -9.04 0.68 1.84
N TYR A 96 -9.16 1.96 2.14
CA TYR A 96 -10.08 2.88 1.48
C TYR A 96 -9.32 4.17 1.13
N GLU A 97 -9.52 4.67 -0.08
CA GLU A 97 -8.97 5.95 -0.51
C GLU A 97 -10.05 6.74 -1.24
N ARG A 98 -10.11 8.03 -0.98
CA ARG A 98 -10.99 8.96 -1.70
C ARG A 98 -10.24 10.23 -2.08
N GLU A 99 -10.28 10.55 -3.36
CA GLU A 99 -9.83 11.85 -3.84
C GLU A 99 -10.89 12.90 -3.50
N LEU A 100 -10.54 13.82 -2.61
CA LEU A 100 -11.34 14.99 -2.25
C LEU A 100 -11.08 16.12 -3.27
N GLU A 101 -11.70 17.27 -3.04
CA GLU A 101 -11.46 18.43 -3.87
C GLU A 101 -10.08 19.06 -3.61
N ALA A 102 -9.56 19.79 -4.60
CA ALA A 102 -8.37 20.64 -4.48
C ALA A 102 -7.07 19.93 -4.07
N GLY A 103 -6.83 18.70 -4.55
CA GLY A 103 -5.56 18.00 -4.31
C GLY A 103 -5.43 17.45 -2.90
N ARG A 104 -6.56 17.14 -2.28
CA ARG A 104 -6.64 16.42 -1.01
C ARG A 104 -7.01 14.98 -1.25
N THR A 105 -6.40 14.09 -0.48
CA THR A 105 -6.72 12.67 -0.46
C THR A 105 -7.01 12.25 0.97
N LEU A 106 -8.11 11.54 1.16
CA LEU A 106 -8.44 10.83 2.40
C LEU A 106 -8.14 9.37 2.18
N SER A 107 -7.37 8.76 3.08
CA SER A 107 -7.18 7.31 3.13
C SER A 107 -7.53 6.77 4.51
N ALA A 108 -7.94 5.51 4.55
CA ALA A 108 -8.18 4.78 5.78
C ALA A 108 -7.68 3.35 5.60
N THR A 109 -6.91 2.85 6.56
CA THR A 109 -6.37 1.50 6.57
C THR A 109 -6.77 0.80 7.86
N LEU A 110 -7.43 -0.32 7.73
CA LEU A 110 -7.83 -1.18 8.83
C LEU A 110 -6.96 -2.44 8.83
N THR A 111 -6.26 -2.67 9.93
CA THR A 111 -5.49 -3.90 10.18
C THR A 111 -6.17 -4.67 11.33
N PRO A 112 -7.03 -5.68 11.02
CA PRO A 112 -7.82 -6.39 12.03
C PRO A 112 -6.98 -7.11 13.07
N ALA A 113 -5.82 -7.68 12.68
CA ALA A 113 -4.92 -8.38 13.59
C ALA A 113 -4.35 -7.46 14.67
N ASP A 114 -3.99 -6.24 14.29
CA ASP A 114 -3.45 -5.22 15.20
C ASP A 114 -4.58 -4.43 15.89
N LYS A 115 -5.83 -4.69 15.50
CA LYS A 115 -7.02 -3.97 15.97
C LYS A 115 -6.83 -2.46 15.89
N ASN A 116 -6.38 -2.02 14.73
CA ASN A 116 -5.97 -0.65 14.50
C ASN A 116 -6.61 -0.09 13.23
N LEU A 117 -7.11 1.14 13.32
CA LEU A 117 -7.57 1.93 12.18
C LEU A 117 -6.67 3.14 12.04
N GLU A 118 -6.02 3.26 10.91
CA GLU A 118 -5.28 4.46 10.53
C GLU A 118 -6.10 5.28 9.53
N VAL A 119 -6.23 6.57 9.78
CA VAL A 119 -6.88 7.52 8.87
C VAL A 119 -5.88 8.61 8.54
N GLU A 120 -5.68 8.87 7.27
CA GLU A 120 -4.75 9.87 6.78
C GLU A 120 -5.45 10.87 5.85
N ILE A 121 -5.11 12.13 6.01
CA ILE A 121 -5.49 13.19 5.07
C ILE A 121 -4.22 13.84 4.56
N THR A 122 -4.02 13.78 3.24
CA THR A 122 -2.92 14.46 2.55
C THR A 122 -3.45 15.66 1.79
N ASP A 123 -2.78 16.81 1.92
CA ASP A 123 -3.07 18.05 1.21
C ASP A 123 -1.81 18.56 0.50
N THR A 124 -1.86 18.62 -0.83
CA THR A 124 -0.76 19.09 -1.69
C THR A 124 -0.93 20.53 -2.15
N LYS A 125 -2.01 21.19 -1.75
CA LYS A 125 -2.35 22.54 -2.22
C LYS A 125 -2.51 23.58 -1.13
N PHE A 126 -2.52 23.15 0.12
CA PHE A 126 -2.60 24.08 1.27
C PHE A 126 -1.41 25.06 1.24
N GLU A 127 -0.25 24.61 0.82
CA GLU A 127 0.95 25.43 0.70
C GLU A 127 1.74 25.03 -0.56
N SER A 128 2.13 26.02 -1.37
CA SER A 128 2.89 25.78 -2.60
C SER A 128 4.25 25.14 -2.31
N GLY A 129 4.56 24.02 -2.97
CA GLY A 129 5.81 23.29 -2.80
C GLY A 129 5.89 22.44 -1.54
N ALA A 130 4.80 22.32 -0.77
CA ALA A 130 4.74 21.45 0.39
C ALA A 130 3.56 20.47 0.31
N THR A 131 3.77 19.27 0.85
CA THR A 131 2.72 18.29 1.12
C THR A 131 2.51 18.20 2.62
N TRP A 132 1.29 18.40 3.05
CA TRP A 132 0.87 18.22 4.44
C TRP A 132 0.14 16.89 4.59
N THR A 133 0.50 16.14 5.62
CA THR A 133 -0.12 14.87 5.94
C THR A 133 -0.52 14.85 7.41
N ALA A 134 -1.80 14.68 7.68
CA ALA A 134 -2.34 14.46 9.01
C ALA A 134 -2.74 12.99 9.13
N THR A 135 -2.16 12.27 10.09
CA THR A 135 -2.43 10.85 10.33
C THR A 135 -3.02 10.69 11.73
N ALA A 136 -4.14 9.99 11.83
CA ALA A 136 -4.76 9.56 13.08
C ALA A 136 -4.76 8.04 13.16
N THR A 137 -4.17 7.50 14.23
CA THR A 137 -4.15 6.07 14.51
C THR A 137 -5.07 5.79 15.70
N VAL A 138 -6.11 4.99 15.47
CA VAL A 138 -7.17 4.69 16.45
C VAL A 138 -7.13 3.20 16.80
N PRO A 139 -6.80 2.83 18.04
CA PRO A 139 -6.93 1.44 18.48
C PRO A 139 -8.42 1.06 18.54
N LEU A 140 -8.76 -0.13 18.07
CA LEU A 140 -10.14 -0.64 18.04
C LEU A 140 -10.49 -1.50 19.26
N GLU A 141 -9.63 -1.51 20.28
CA GLU A 141 -9.84 -2.17 21.55
C GLU A 141 -9.81 -1.17 22.71
N GLY A 142 -10.64 -1.40 23.71
CA GLY A 142 -10.70 -0.61 24.94
C GLY A 142 -11.97 0.26 25.02
N ASP A 143 -12.25 0.72 26.23
CA ASP A 143 -13.48 1.49 26.52
C ASP A 143 -13.42 2.95 26.02
N ASN A 144 -12.21 3.49 25.73
CA ASN A 144 -11.98 4.85 25.32
C ASN A 144 -11.10 4.95 24.05
N MET A 145 -11.59 4.41 22.94
CA MET A 145 -10.84 4.36 21.66
C MET A 145 -10.42 5.76 21.18
N VAL A 146 -11.25 6.77 21.37
CA VAL A 146 -10.97 8.16 20.94
C VAL A 146 -9.86 8.78 21.78
N ASP A 147 -9.85 8.55 23.10
CA ASP A 147 -8.84 9.10 23.99
C ASP A 147 -7.46 8.43 23.80
N ALA A 148 -7.47 7.21 23.30
CA ALA A 148 -6.26 6.46 22.98
C ALA A 148 -5.72 6.75 21.55
N ALA A 149 -6.47 7.51 20.74
CA ALA A 149 -6.06 7.87 19.39
C ALA A 149 -4.78 8.74 19.40
N LYS A 150 -3.88 8.43 18.50
CA LYS A 150 -2.65 9.20 18.28
C LYS A 150 -2.80 9.98 16.99
N VAL A 151 -2.50 11.28 17.05
CA VAL A 151 -2.53 12.16 15.87
C VAL A 151 -1.14 12.71 15.62
N SER A 152 -0.69 12.64 14.38
CA SER A 152 0.55 13.23 13.90
C SER A 152 0.28 14.17 12.73
N LEU A 153 1.12 15.21 12.59
CA LEU A 153 1.10 16.11 11.45
C LEU A 153 2.50 16.21 10.88
N THR A 154 2.63 15.90 9.61
CA THR A 154 3.90 15.91 8.89
C THR A 154 3.84 16.90 7.73
N ARG A 155 4.95 17.55 7.45
CA ARG A 155 5.13 18.46 6.32
C ARG A 155 6.36 18.07 5.54
N ALA A 156 6.21 17.79 4.26
CA ALA A 156 7.29 17.49 3.34
C ALA A 156 7.42 18.58 2.27
N TRP A 157 8.63 18.99 1.95
CA TRP A 157 8.95 19.95 0.89
C TRP A 157 9.46 19.22 -0.36
N SER A 158 8.96 19.61 -1.52
CA SER A 158 9.56 19.26 -2.82
C SER A 158 10.26 20.49 -3.39
N TRP A 159 11.55 20.33 -3.69
CA TRP A 159 12.42 21.34 -4.30
C TRP A 159 12.47 21.15 -5.81
#